data_649794974adc6871766ee5f51f2b1729
#
_entry.id   649794974adc6871766ee5f51f2b1729
#
_cell.length_a   1.000
_cell.length_b   1.000
_cell.length_c   1.000
_cell.angle_alpha   90.00
_cell.angle_beta   90.00
_cell.angle_gamma   90.00
#
_symmetry.space_group_name_H-M   'P 1'
#
loop_
_entity.id
_entity.type
_entity.pdbx_description
1 polymer ?
#
loop_
_entity_poly.entity_id
_entity_poly.type
_entity_poly.pdbx_seq_one_letter_code
_entity_poly.pdbx_strand_id
1 'polypeptide(L)'
;MNKVYVLDANTLITILRNTLEVMKANEKYLTKLDADIGDADHGINMVRGFQKVMELVNKENPAKLDVGRILQLTGMGLLQVVGGAAGPLYGMLFLEASKKVQGKKEISTRDFVDILESGLKAVKMVGGGTVVGDKTMVDVLEPVVKKAKEIISTKDNVDFIELLEEIVPFARECVLNTIPLQARKGRASYLGERSKNHQDPGATSTYLIIRTFYDTLKGGIGVKISEYDQGTGRLLKEEPL
;
A
#
# COMPACT_ATOMS: atom_id res chain seq x y z
N MET A 1 4.28 25.45 5.95
CA MET A 1 3.73 24.38 5.10
C MET A 1 2.23 24.57 5.00
N ASN A 2 1.65 24.42 3.80
CA ASN A 2 0.20 24.46 3.66
C ASN A 2 -0.40 23.19 4.29
N LYS A 3 -1.37 23.36 5.17
CA LYS A 3 -2.08 22.23 5.79
C LYS A 3 -3.07 21.61 4.81
N VAL A 4 -3.14 20.28 4.76
CA VAL A 4 -4.03 19.51 3.88
C VAL A 4 -5.04 18.76 4.73
N TYR A 5 -6.22 19.35 4.89
CA TYR A 5 -7.31 18.76 5.71
C TYR A 5 -8.26 17.88 4.91
N VAL A 6 -8.30 18.03 3.61
CA VAL A 6 -9.13 17.23 2.71
C VAL A 6 -8.30 16.72 1.53
N LEU A 7 -8.65 15.54 1.06
CA LEU A 7 -8.09 14.92 -0.14
C LEU A 7 -9.25 14.74 -1.13
N ASP A 8 -9.13 15.39 -2.26
CA ASP A 8 -10.14 15.32 -3.32
C ASP A 8 -9.87 14.20 -4.33
N ALA A 9 -10.86 13.97 -5.19
CA ALA A 9 -10.78 12.96 -6.24
C ALA A 9 -9.61 13.18 -7.20
N ASN A 10 -9.26 14.42 -7.56
CA ASN A 10 -8.16 14.72 -8.46
C ASN A 10 -6.80 14.43 -7.83
N THR A 11 -6.65 14.77 -6.57
CA THR A 11 -5.46 14.44 -5.78
C THR A 11 -5.29 12.92 -5.67
N LEU A 12 -6.38 12.16 -5.43
CA LEU A 12 -6.33 10.71 -5.38
C LEU A 12 -5.91 10.10 -6.74
N ILE A 13 -6.41 10.62 -7.86
CA ILE A 13 -5.97 10.19 -9.20
C ILE A 13 -4.47 10.46 -9.39
N THR A 14 -3.97 11.59 -8.92
CA THR A 14 -2.54 11.92 -8.97
C THR A 14 -1.72 10.94 -8.14
N ILE A 15 -2.19 10.61 -6.92
CA ILE A 15 -1.56 9.60 -6.05
C ILE A 15 -1.49 8.24 -6.75
N LEU A 16 -2.57 7.78 -7.39
CA LEU A 16 -2.59 6.50 -8.11
C LEU A 16 -1.62 6.50 -9.31
N ARG A 17 -1.55 7.61 -10.05
CA ARG A 17 -0.57 7.77 -11.14
C ARG A 17 0.86 7.71 -10.61
N ASN A 18 1.15 8.41 -9.54
CA ASN A 18 2.46 8.39 -8.89
C ASN A 18 2.77 7.00 -8.31
N THR A 19 1.77 6.30 -7.76
CA THR A 19 1.94 4.90 -7.32
C THR A 19 2.36 3.99 -8.47
N LEU A 20 1.80 4.16 -9.67
CA LEU A 20 2.25 3.43 -10.85
C LEU A 20 3.72 3.70 -11.15
N GLU A 21 4.16 4.96 -11.12
CA GLU A 21 5.56 5.31 -11.38
C GLU A 21 6.50 4.75 -10.29
N VAL A 22 6.08 4.80 -9.03
CA VAL A 22 6.81 4.19 -7.90
C VAL A 22 6.92 2.67 -8.09
N MET A 23 5.84 1.98 -8.48
CA MET A 23 5.89 0.53 -8.74
C MET A 23 6.84 0.20 -9.91
N LYS A 24 6.82 0.97 -11.01
CA LYS A 24 7.76 0.82 -12.14
C LYS A 24 9.22 0.99 -11.69
N ALA A 25 9.50 2.04 -10.92
CA ALA A 25 10.85 2.33 -10.43
C ALA A 25 11.40 1.25 -9.49
N ASN A 26 10.51 0.56 -8.77
CA ASN A 26 10.85 -0.48 -7.79
C ASN A 26 10.52 -1.92 -8.28
N GLU A 27 10.13 -2.11 -9.55
CA GLU A 27 9.73 -3.42 -10.08
C GLU A 27 10.79 -4.48 -9.84
N LYS A 28 12.04 -4.20 -10.22
CA LYS A 28 13.16 -5.13 -10.07
C LYS A 28 13.43 -5.48 -8.61
N TYR A 29 13.36 -4.49 -7.72
CA TYR A 29 13.57 -4.69 -6.31
C TYR A 29 12.45 -5.55 -5.68
N LEU A 30 11.18 -5.26 -5.95
CA LEU A 30 10.05 -6.04 -5.47
C LEU A 30 10.06 -7.47 -6.01
N THR A 31 10.45 -7.65 -7.29
CA THR A 31 10.62 -8.97 -7.91
C THR A 31 11.75 -9.75 -7.27
N LYS A 32 12.87 -9.08 -6.93
CA LYS A 32 14.01 -9.71 -6.22
C LYS A 32 13.60 -10.17 -4.83
N LEU A 33 12.87 -9.35 -4.06
CA LEU A 33 12.37 -9.76 -2.74
C LEU A 33 11.49 -11.00 -2.83
N ASP A 34 10.64 -11.06 -3.84
CA ASP A 34 9.77 -12.20 -4.08
C ASP A 34 10.52 -13.42 -4.60
N ALA A 35 11.59 -13.24 -5.40
CA ALA A 35 12.45 -14.33 -5.85
C ALA A 35 13.14 -15.06 -4.69
N ASP A 36 13.43 -14.35 -3.61
CA ASP A 36 14.10 -14.93 -2.44
C ASP A 36 13.19 -15.86 -1.63
N ILE A 37 11.87 -15.57 -1.58
CA ILE A 37 10.92 -16.29 -0.72
C ILE A 37 9.58 -16.62 -1.39
N GLY A 38 9.44 -16.39 -2.70
CA GLY A 38 8.21 -16.59 -3.47
C GLY A 38 8.44 -17.15 -4.87
N ASP A 39 7.79 -16.55 -5.86
CA ASP A 39 7.82 -16.98 -7.28
C ASP A 39 8.30 -15.89 -8.25
N ALA A 40 8.94 -14.84 -7.76
CA ALA A 40 9.59 -13.79 -8.53
C ALA A 40 8.63 -12.98 -9.45
N ASP A 41 7.39 -12.78 -9.06
CA ASP A 41 6.41 -12.09 -9.90
C ASP A 41 5.79 -10.83 -9.26
N HIS A 42 6.04 -10.56 -7.98
CA HIS A 42 5.37 -9.52 -7.22
C HIS A 42 5.53 -8.11 -7.84
N GLY A 43 6.77 -7.73 -8.19
CA GLY A 43 7.03 -6.42 -8.80
C GLY A 43 6.30 -6.24 -10.14
N ILE A 44 6.40 -7.24 -11.00
CA ILE A 44 5.74 -7.26 -12.33
C ILE A 44 4.22 -7.17 -12.15
N ASN A 45 3.67 -7.93 -11.21
CA ASN A 45 2.24 -7.95 -10.91
C ASN A 45 1.75 -6.59 -10.39
N MET A 46 2.48 -5.92 -9.52
CA MET A 46 2.12 -4.60 -9.00
C MET A 46 2.12 -3.54 -10.11
N VAL A 47 3.12 -3.53 -10.99
CA VAL A 47 3.16 -2.62 -12.16
C VAL A 47 1.95 -2.86 -13.07
N ARG A 48 1.70 -4.12 -13.46
CA ARG A 48 0.56 -4.49 -14.30
C ARG A 48 -0.78 -4.09 -13.66
N GLY A 49 -0.90 -4.29 -12.35
CA GLY A 49 -2.09 -3.90 -11.59
C GLY A 49 -2.37 -2.41 -11.65
N PHE A 50 -1.39 -1.57 -11.32
CA PHE A 50 -1.58 -0.12 -11.35
C PHE A 50 -1.69 0.46 -12.76
N GLN A 51 -1.09 -0.17 -13.78
CA GLN A 51 -1.37 0.17 -15.18
C GLN A 51 -2.86 -0.04 -15.51
N LYS A 52 -3.44 -1.18 -15.10
CA LYS A 52 -4.86 -1.46 -15.29
C LYS A 52 -5.76 -0.50 -14.53
N VAL A 53 -5.38 -0.14 -13.31
CA VAL A 53 -6.08 0.89 -12.52
C VAL A 53 -6.15 2.20 -13.28
N MET A 54 -5.03 2.70 -13.79
CA MET A 54 -4.98 3.97 -14.55
C MET A 54 -5.76 3.88 -15.86
N GLU A 55 -5.75 2.71 -16.53
CA GLU A 55 -6.59 2.48 -17.71
C GLU A 55 -8.09 2.63 -17.37
N LEU A 56 -8.56 2.04 -16.29
CA LEU A 56 -9.96 2.10 -15.87
C LEU A 56 -10.36 3.51 -15.44
N VAL A 57 -9.53 4.18 -14.63
CA VAL A 57 -9.78 5.55 -14.17
C VAL A 57 -9.84 6.52 -15.35
N ASN A 58 -8.92 6.42 -16.31
CA ASN A 58 -8.88 7.31 -17.48
C ASN A 58 -10.04 7.08 -18.46
N LYS A 59 -10.64 5.89 -18.47
CA LYS A 59 -11.83 5.57 -19.30
C LYS A 59 -13.15 5.99 -18.66
N GLU A 60 -13.17 6.23 -17.36
CA GLU A 60 -14.40 6.61 -16.65
C GLU A 60 -14.81 8.04 -17.00
N ASN A 61 -16.11 8.28 -17.00
CA ASN A 61 -16.64 9.63 -17.18
C ASN A 61 -16.22 10.52 -15.98
N PRO A 62 -15.49 11.63 -16.20
CA PRO A 62 -15.04 12.50 -15.12
C PRO A 62 -16.17 12.99 -14.17
N ALA A 63 -17.39 13.18 -14.69
CA ALA A 63 -18.53 13.58 -13.90
C ALA A 63 -18.98 12.53 -12.87
N LYS A 64 -18.64 11.27 -13.10
CA LYS A 64 -18.93 10.13 -12.20
C LYS A 64 -17.82 9.84 -11.21
N LEU A 65 -16.67 10.47 -11.36
CA LEU A 65 -15.52 10.23 -10.47
C LEU A 65 -15.73 10.96 -9.14
N ASP A 66 -15.84 10.20 -8.10
CA ASP A 66 -15.70 10.57 -6.70
C ASP A 66 -14.65 9.66 -6.06
N VAL A 67 -14.27 9.93 -4.81
CA VAL A 67 -13.24 9.16 -4.12
C VAL A 67 -13.62 7.67 -4.02
N GLY A 68 -14.89 7.36 -3.72
CA GLY A 68 -15.37 5.99 -3.64
C GLY A 68 -15.29 5.28 -4.98
N ARG A 69 -15.70 5.93 -6.08
CA ARG A 69 -15.62 5.36 -7.43
C ARG A 69 -14.19 5.08 -7.86
N ILE A 70 -13.26 6.00 -7.57
CA ILE A 70 -11.84 5.82 -7.87
C ILE A 70 -11.26 4.62 -7.10
N LEU A 71 -11.54 4.49 -5.81
CA LEU A 71 -11.12 3.33 -5.01
C LEU A 71 -11.75 2.03 -5.52
N GLN A 72 -13.02 2.07 -5.96
CA GLN A 72 -13.68 0.91 -6.55
C GLN A 72 -12.99 0.47 -7.85
N LEU A 73 -12.68 1.41 -8.76
CA LEU A 73 -11.94 1.13 -9.99
C LEU A 73 -10.54 0.60 -9.69
N THR A 74 -9.90 1.11 -8.64
CA THR A 74 -8.59 0.62 -8.17
C THR A 74 -8.68 -0.85 -7.77
N GLY A 75 -9.64 -1.21 -6.92
CA GLY A 75 -9.84 -2.58 -6.49
C GLY A 75 -10.17 -3.52 -7.66
N MET A 76 -11.05 -3.10 -8.56
CA MET A 76 -11.41 -3.86 -9.77
C MET A 76 -10.21 -4.08 -10.69
N GLY A 77 -9.40 -3.05 -10.93
CA GLY A 77 -8.21 -3.14 -11.77
C GLY A 77 -7.19 -4.13 -11.22
N LEU A 78 -6.93 -4.09 -9.92
CA LEU A 78 -6.00 -5.00 -9.26
C LEU A 78 -6.53 -6.46 -9.29
N LEU A 79 -7.81 -6.68 -9.01
CA LEU A 79 -8.42 -8.02 -9.10
C LEU A 79 -8.36 -8.64 -10.49
N GLN A 80 -8.46 -7.82 -11.54
CA GLN A 80 -8.53 -8.32 -12.91
C GLN A 80 -7.20 -8.89 -13.43
N VAL A 81 -6.06 -8.32 -12.99
CA VAL A 81 -4.78 -8.60 -13.67
C VAL A 81 -3.63 -8.97 -12.74
N VAL A 82 -3.74 -8.69 -11.44
CA VAL A 82 -2.69 -9.08 -10.47
C VAL A 82 -2.82 -10.56 -10.14
N GLY A 83 -1.75 -11.30 -10.38
CA GLY A 83 -1.68 -12.73 -10.09
C GLY A 83 -1.44 -13.04 -8.61
N GLY A 84 -1.47 -14.32 -8.29
CA GLY A 84 -1.18 -14.82 -6.94
C GLY A 84 -2.12 -14.31 -5.86
N ALA A 85 -1.63 -14.23 -4.63
CA ALA A 85 -2.38 -13.74 -3.49
C ALA A 85 -2.55 -12.20 -3.50
N ALA A 86 -1.63 -11.47 -4.15
CA ALA A 86 -1.63 -10.01 -4.15
C ALA A 86 -2.89 -9.42 -4.79
N GLY A 87 -3.40 -10.03 -5.89
CA GLY A 87 -4.61 -9.58 -6.57
C GLY A 87 -5.83 -9.53 -5.64
N PRO A 88 -6.27 -10.66 -5.07
CA PRO A 88 -7.36 -10.68 -4.11
C PRO A 88 -7.13 -9.78 -2.89
N LEU A 89 -5.92 -9.73 -2.33
CA LEU A 89 -5.64 -8.96 -1.12
C LEU A 89 -5.73 -7.45 -1.39
N TYR A 90 -4.98 -6.92 -2.35
CA TYR A 90 -5.04 -5.49 -2.70
C TYR A 90 -6.39 -5.11 -3.33
N GLY A 91 -6.94 -5.97 -4.18
CA GLY A 91 -8.24 -5.72 -4.80
C GLY A 91 -9.35 -5.55 -3.77
N MET A 92 -9.46 -6.47 -2.82
CA MET A 92 -10.47 -6.40 -1.76
C MET A 92 -10.19 -5.27 -0.75
N LEU A 93 -8.91 -4.94 -0.49
CA LEU A 93 -8.56 -3.76 0.31
C LEU A 93 -9.26 -2.52 -0.26
N PHE A 94 -9.06 -2.22 -1.53
CA PHE A 94 -9.61 -1.03 -2.17
C PHE A 94 -11.13 -1.12 -2.39
N LEU A 95 -11.68 -2.29 -2.69
CA LEU A 95 -13.13 -2.47 -2.85
C LEU A 95 -13.89 -2.22 -1.54
N GLU A 96 -13.42 -2.76 -0.42
CA GLU A 96 -14.06 -2.52 0.88
C GLU A 96 -13.85 -1.09 1.36
N ALA A 97 -12.65 -0.52 1.12
CA ALA A 97 -12.37 0.88 1.36
C ALA A 97 -13.35 1.81 0.61
N SER A 98 -13.65 1.51 -0.66
CA SER A 98 -14.52 2.33 -1.50
C SER A 98 -15.93 2.52 -0.93
N LYS A 99 -16.46 1.50 -0.25
CA LYS A 99 -17.80 1.52 0.36
C LYS A 99 -17.94 2.58 1.46
N LYS A 100 -16.85 2.95 2.12
CA LYS A 100 -16.84 3.94 3.20
C LYS A 100 -17.03 5.38 2.72
N VAL A 101 -16.68 5.64 1.47
CA VAL A 101 -16.60 6.99 0.91
C VAL A 101 -17.30 7.12 -0.44
N GLN A 102 -18.26 6.24 -0.70
CA GLN A 102 -19.06 6.27 -1.92
C GLN A 102 -19.82 7.60 -2.01
N GLY A 103 -19.73 8.29 -3.17
CA GLY A 103 -20.36 9.57 -3.43
C GLY A 103 -19.61 10.79 -2.86
N LYS A 104 -18.52 10.59 -2.09
CA LYS A 104 -17.72 11.71 -1.56
C LYS A 104 -16.78 12.26 -2.63
N LYS A 105 -16.85 13.55 -2.90
CA LYS A 105 -15.91 14.25 -3.79
C LYS A 105 -14.56 14.52 -3.14
N GLU A 106 -14.56 14.63 -1.82
CA GLU A 106 -13.38 14.81 -0.98
C GLU A 106 -13.55 14.03 0.32
N ILE A 107 -12.45 13.68 0.95
CA ILE A 107 -12.42 12.96 2.22
C ILE A 107 -11.55 13.70 3.24
N SER A 108 -11.91 13.57 4.49
CA SER A 108 -11.12 14.02 5.65
C SER A 108 -10.08 13.00 6.04
N THR A 109 -9.15 13.39 6.89
CA THR A 109 -8.17 12.47 7.53
C THR A 109 -8.86 11.35 8.31
N ARG A 110 -10.01 11.63 8.94
CA ARG A 110 -10.82 10.61 9.64
C ARG A 110 -11.39 9.59 8.65
N ASP A 111 -11.98 10.05 7.53
CA ASP A 111 -12.44 9.15 6.46
C ASP A 111 -11.30 8.28 5.94
N PHE A 112 -10.09 8.84 5.80
CA PHE A 112 -8.91 8.09 5.36
C PHE A 112 -8.55 6.95 6.31
N VAL A 113 -8.59 7.20 7.62
CA VAL A 113 -8.33 6.16 8.63
C VAL A 113 -9.43 5.08 8.60
N ASP A 114 -10.71 5.46 8.41
CA ASP A 114 -11.82 4.53 8.26
C ASP A 114 -11.68 3.65 7.00
N ILE A 115 -11.19 4.24 5.89
CA ILE A 115 -10.82 3.53 4.65
C ILE A 115 -9.76 2.46 4.94
N LEU A 116 -8.67 2.85 5.61
CA LEU A 116 -7.57 1.94 5.95
C LEU A 116 -8.05 0.81 6.85
N GLU A 117 -8.87 1.10 7.86
CA GLU A 117 -9.43 0.07 8.75
C GLU A 117 -10.35 -0.91 8.00
N SER A 118 -11.21 -0.41 7.12
CA SER A 118 -12.10 -1.26 6.32
C SER A 118 -11.31 -2.16 5.37
N GLY A 119 -10.30 -1.60 4.71
CA GLY A 119 -9.40 -2.35 3.86
C GLY A 119 -8.61 -3.42 4.61
N LEU A 120 -8.09 -3.10 5.80
CA LEU A 120 -7.41 -4.08 6.66
C LEU A 120 -8.31 -5.25 7.02
N LYS A 121 -9.56 -4.99 7.40
CA LYS A 121 -10.55 -6.06 7.72
C LYS A 121 -10.75 -6.99 6.53
N ALA A 122 -10.87 -6.44 5.32
CA ALA A 122 -11.00 -7.23 4.11
C ALA A 122 -9.75 -8.07 3.81
N VAL A 123 -8.55 -7.47 3.92
CA VAL A 123 -7.28 -8.20 3.74
C VAL A 123 -7.15 -9.36 4.73
N LYS A 124 -7.46 -9.15 6.00
CA LYS A 124 -7.41 -10.21 7.02
C LYS A 124 -8.40 -11.34 6.72
N MET A 125 -9.60 -11.01 6.28
CA MET A 125 -10.63 -11.99 5.91
C MET A 125 -10.20 -12.82 4.69
N VAL A 126 -9.79 -12.17 3.60
CA VAL A 126 -9.36 -12.83 2.37
C VAL A 126 -8.06 -13.61 2.57
N GLY A 127 -7.16 -13.10 3.40
CA GLY A 127 -5.90 -13.76 3.80
C GLY A 127 -6.10 -14.93 4.80
N GLY A 128 -7.34 -15.35 5.06
CA GLY A 128 -7.62 -16.48 5.94
C GLY A 128 -7.22 -16.22 7.40
N GLY A 129 -7.57 -15.04 7.92
CA GLY A 129 -7.29 -14.66 9.32
C GLY A 129 -5.84 -14.25 9.57
N THR A 130 -5.15 -13.71 8.55
CA THR A 130 -3.78 -13.22 8.67
C THR A 130 -3.64 -12.20 9.80
N VAL A 131 -2.56 -12.31 10.57
CA VAL A 131 -2.23 -11.44 11.70
C VAL A 131 -0.81 -10.90 11.60
N VAL A 132 -0.49 -9.89 12.40
CA VAL A 132 0.88 -9.41 12.56
C VAL A 132 1.77 -10.55 13.06
N GLY A 133 2.93 -10.72 12.44
CA GLY A 133 3.86 -11.84 12.67
C GLY A 133 3.76 -12.96 11.64
N ASP A 134 2.80 -12.90 10.71
CA ASP A 134 2.67 -13.89 9.62
C ASP A 134 3.60 -13.63 8.43
N LYS A 135 4.31 -12.49 8.44
CA LYS A 135 5.22 -12.02 7.38
C LYS A 135 4.46 -11.76 6.07
N THR A 136 3.62 -10.72 6.10
CA THR A 136 2.75 -10.31 4.99
C THR A 136 2.56 -8.78 4.98
N MET A 137 1.79 -8.27 4.03
CA MET A 137 1.33 -6.86 4.03
C MET A 137 0.62 -6.44 5.32
N VAL A 138 0.03 -7.38 6.08
CA VAL A 138 -0.67 -7.10 7.35
C VAL A 138 0.32 -6.65 8.43
N ASP A 139 1.58 -7.08 8.35
CA ASP A 139 2.65 -6.66 9.27
C ASP A 139 2.97 -5.15 9.18
N VAL A 140 2.58 -4.50 8.08
CA VAL A 140 2.64 -3.04 7.92
C VAL A 140 1.26 -2.42 8.14
N LEU A 141 0.24 -2.94 7.47
CA LEU A 141 -1.08 -2.30 7.41
C LEU A 141 -1.75 -2.23 8.78
N GLU A 142 -1.73 -3.31 9.58
CA GLU A 142 -2.41 -3.34 10.89
C GLU A 142 -1.75 -2.39 11.91
N PRO A 143 -0.42 -2.39 12.12
CA PRO A 143 0.22 -1.42 13.00
C PRO A 143 0.01 0.04 12.55
N VAL A 144 0.06 0.30 11.24
CA VAL A 144 -0.17 1.64 10.68
C VAL A 144 -1.61 2.11 10.96
N VAL A 145 -2.62 1.26 10.73
CA VAL A 145 -4.02 1.57 11.04
C VAL A 145 -4.17 1.88 12.53
N LYS A 146 -3.58 1.08 13.42
CA LYS A 146 -3.63 1.29 14.86
C LYS A 146 -3.01 2.64 15.23
N LYS A 147 -1.81 2.93 14.77
CA LYS A 147 -1.12 4.21 15.01
C LYS A 147 -1.92 5.40 14.47
N ALA A 148 -2.47 5.30 13.26
CA ALA A 148 -3.30 6.35 12.67
C ALA A 148 -4.55 6.64 13.51
N LYS A 149 -5.23 5.60 14.01
CA LYS A 149 -6.38 5.74 14.91
C LYS A 149 -6.00 6.42 16.23
N GLU A 150 -4.88 6.07 16.81
CA GLU A 150 -4.36 6.72 18.03
C GLU A 150 -4.16 8.23 17.79
N ILE A 151 -3.50 8.61 16.68
CA ILE A 151 -3.23 10.02 16.34
C ILE A 151 -4.53 10.81 16.21
N ILE A 152 -5.49 10.32 15.41
CA ILE A 152 -6.77 11.05 15.19
C ILE A 152 -7.71 11.03 16.40
N SER A 153 -7.46 10.18 17.39
CA SER A 153 -8.23 10.15 18.64
C SER A 153 -7.74 11.17 19.67
N THR A 154 -6.48 11.61 19.57
CA THR A 154 -5.84 12.51 20.52
C THR A 154 -5.88 13.99 20.11
N LYS A 155 -6.22 14.25 18.85
CA LYS A 155 -6.25 15.60 18.27
C LYS A 155 -7.49 15.80 17.41
N ASP A 156 -8.13 16.97 17.56
CA ASP A 156 -9.13 17.44 16.62
C ASP A 156 -8.45 18.01 15.36
N ASN A 157 -9.02 17.74 14.17
CA ASN A 157 -8.55 18.28 12.90
C ASN A 157 -7.07 18.04 12.57
N VAL A 158 -6.63 16.79 12.67
CA VAL A 158 -5.31 16.35 12.16
C VAL A 158 -5.28 16.55 10.65
N ASP A 159 -4.26 17.21 10.11
CA ASP A 159 -4.07 17.29 8.67
C ASP A 159 -3.36 16.04 8.10
N PHE A 160 -3.54 15.80 6.78
CA PHE A 160 -2.98 14.61 6.13
C PHE A 160 -1.45 14.54 6.21
N ILE A 161 -0.76 15.68 6.09
CA ILE A 161 0.70 15.71 6.13
C ILE A 161 1.18 15.35 7.53
N GLU A 162 0.57 15.93 8.58
CA GLU A 162 0.87 15.61 9.97
C GLU A 162 0.69 14.11 10.26
N LEU A 163 -0.45 13.53 9.82
CA LEU A 163 -0.68 12.09 9.98
C LEU A 163 0.39 11.26 9.26
N LEU A 164 0.68 11.59 8.01
CA LEU A 164 1.59 10.82 7.17
C LEU A 164 3.06 10.97 7.62
N GLU A 165 3.46 12.12 8.17
CA GLU A 165 4.78 12.31 8.78
C GLU A 165 5.03 11.34 9.95
N GLU A 166 4.00 10.96 10.66
CA GLU A 166 4.09 10.00 11.77
C GLU A 166 4.02 8.54 11.29
N ILE A 167 3.11 8.23 10.34
CA ILE A 167 2.89 6.83 9.96
C ILE A 167 3.88 6.31 8.91
N VAL A 168 4.46 7.16 8.05
CA VAL A 168 5.39 6.73 7.00
C VAL A 168 6.70 6.16 7.56
N PRO A 169 7.44 6.85 8.47
CA PRO A 169 8.62 6.26 9.10
C PRO A 169 8.29 4.97 9.87
N PHE A 170 7.16 4.95 10.55
CA PHE A 170 6.69 3.78 11.28
C PHE A 170 6.38 2.59 10.34
N ALA A 171 5.73 2.85 9.20
CA ALA A 171 5.49 1.82 8.18
C ALA A 171 6.81 1.23 7.65
N ARG A 172 7.83 2.07 7.44
CA ARG A 172 9.18 1.62 7.06
C ARG A 172 9.80 0.69 8.11
N GLU A 173 9.67 1.02 9.37
CA GLU A 173 10.10 0.16 10.48
C GLU A 173 9.38 -1.19 10.44
N CYS A 174 8.07 -1.19 10.26
CA CYS A 174 7.27 -2.40 10.16
C CYS A 174 7.73 -3.31 9.01
N VAL A 175 8.13 -2.75 7.86
CA VAL A 175 8.75 -3.52 6.77
C VAL A 175 10.02 -4.22 7.24
N LEU A 176 10.94 -3.49 7.87
CA LEU A 176 12.21 -4.06 8.36
C LEU A 176 11.98 -5.16 9.40
N ASN A 177 10.94 -5.02 10.21
CA ASN A 177 10.57 -6.01 11.22
C ASN A 177 10.05 -7.32 10.63
N THR A 178 9.75 -7.38 9.32
CA THR A 178 9.41 -8.65 8.65
C THR A 178 10.63 -9.56 8.42
N ILE A 179 11.84 -9.00 8.42
CA ILE A 179 13.07 -9.75 8.09
C ILE A 179 13.26 -10.97 9.00
N PRO A 180 13.25 -10.85 10.36
CA PRO A 180 13.46 -12.00 11.23
C PRO A 180 12.30 -13.00 11.29
N LEU A 181 11.10 -12.62 10.76
CA LEU A 181 9.93 -13.46 10.86
C LEU A 181 10.01 -14.68 9.95
N GLN A 182 9.49 -15.81 10.42
CA GLN A 182 9.16 -16.93 9.57
C GLN A 182 7.79 -16.72 8.94
N ALA A 183 7.70 -16.87 7.62
CA ALA A 183 6.43 -16.74 6.92
C ALA A 183 5.45 -17.86 7.31
N ARG A 184 4.21 -17.45 7.58
CA ARG A 184 3.10 -18.36 7.91
C ARG A 184 1.98 -18.34 6.87
N LYS A 185 2.06 -17.42 5.92
CA LYS A 185 1.09 -17.22 4.85
C LYS A 185 1.78 -17.04 3.50
N GLY A 186 0.99 -17.18 2.43
CA GLY A 186 1.48 -17.03 1.07
C GLY A 186 2.54 -18.07 0.67
N ARG A 187 3.20 -17.86 -0.46
CA ARG A 187 4.21 -18.78 -1.00
C ARG A 187 5.43 -18.92 -0.10
N ALA A 188 5.84 -17.85 0.55
CA ALA A 188 6.97 -17.86 1.48
C ALA A 188 6.80 -18.87 2.64
N SER A 189 5.56 -19.21 3.01
CA SER A 189 5.29 -20.18 4.08
C SER A 189 5.78 -21.60 3.74
N TYR A 190 5.86 -21.96 2.45
CA TYR A 190 6.37 -23.27 2.02
C TYR A 190 7.88 -23.45 2.27
N LEU A 191 8.59 -22.34 2.47
CA LEU A 191 10.03 -22.38 2.80
C LEU A 191 10.29 -22.63 4.29
N GLY A 192 9.28 -22.47 5.18
CA GLY A 192 9.46 -22.61 6.62
C GLY A 192 10.56 -21.67 7.16
N GLU A 193 11.53 -22.23 7.90
CA GLU A 193 12.66 -21.49 8.47
C GLU A 193 13.48 -20.72 7.42
N ARG A 194 13.57 -21.22 6.20
CA ARG A 194 14.31 -20.55 5.11
C ARG A 194 13.70 -19.22 4.68
N SER A 195 12.47 -18.93 5.06
CA SER A 195 11.84 -17.62 4.82
C SER A 195 12.36 -16.53 5.77
N LYS A 196 13.01 -16.89 6.88
CA LYS A 196 13.66 -15.93 7.78
C LYS A 196 14.82 -15.21 7.10
N ASN A 197 15.15 -14.05 7.64
CA ASN A 197 16.22 -13.17 7.16
C ASN A 197 16.02 -12.63 5.74
N HIS A 198 14.76 -12.59 5.28
CA HIS A 198 14.38 -11.94 4.03
C HIS A 198 13.27 -10.95 4.28
N GLN A 199 13.32 -9.77 3.62
CA GLN A 199 12.27 -8.76 3.71
C GLN A 199 11.04 -9.19 2.90
N ASP A 200 9.84 -8.96 3.44
CA ASP A 200 8.59 -9.35 2.77
C ASP A 200 8.24 -8.41 1.59
N PRO A 201 7.99 -8.93 0.37
CA PRO A 201 7.62 -8.11 -0.78
C PRO A 201 6.28 -7.40 -0.62
N GLY A 202 5.26 -8.06 -0.03
CA GLY A 202 3.93 -7.49 0.20
C GLY A 202 3.95 -6.35 1.24
N ALA A 203 4.68 -6.51 2.33
CA ALA A 203 4.93 -5.46 3.30
C ALA A 203 5.63 -4.26 2.64
N THR A 204 6.62 -4.52 1.80
CA THR A 204 7.39 -3.48 1.09
C THR A 204 6.52 -2.69 0.13
N SER A 205 5.72 -3.33 -0.71
CA SER A 205 4.82 -2.64 -1.63
C SER A 205 3.71 -1.86 -0.90
N THR A 206 3.22 -2.37 0.24
CA THR A 206 2.28 -1.63 1.10
C THR A 206 2.90 -0.33 1.64
N TYR A 207 4.14 -0.40 2.12
CA TYR A 207 4.88 0.79 2.54
C TYR A 207 5.05 1.78 1.39
N LEU A 208 5.47 1.33 0.21
CA LEU A 208 5.66 2.21 -0.95
C LEU A 208 4.37 2.92 -1.36
N ILE A 209 3.21 2.27 -1.26
CA ILE A 209 1.91 2.90 -1.50
C ILE A 209 1.66 4.00 -0.45
N ILE A 210 1.81 3.71 0.83
CA ILE A 210 1.61 4.69 1.92
C ILE A 210 2.58 5.87 1.75
N ARG A 211 3.84 5.61 1.43
CA ARG A 211 4.86 6.63 1.18
C ARG A 211 4.47 7.54 0.00
N THR A 212 3.92 6.98 -1.07
CA THR A 212 3.49 7.75 -2.24
C THR A 212 2.38 8.76 -1.91
N PHE A 213 1.45 8.43 -1.01
CA PHE A 213 0.47 9.40 -0.51
C PHE A 213 1.17 10.62 0.09
N TYR A 214 2.12 10.41 1.00
CA TYR A 214 2.88 11.49 1.64
C TYR A 214 3.64 12.33 0.63
N ASP A 215 4.44 11.69 -0.21
CA ASP A 215 5.29 12.39 -1.16
C ASP A 215 4.48 13.19 -2.18
N THR A 216 3.34 12.65 -2.66
CA THR A 216 2.44 13.38 -3.56
C THR A 216 1.84 14.62 -2.90
N LEU A 217 1.38 14.53 -1.65
CA LEU A 217 0.85 15.69 -0.92
C LEU A 217 1.93 16.74 -0.61
N LYS A 218 3.20 16.36 -0.61
CA LYS A 218 4.36 17.26 -0.50
C LYS A 218 4.83 17.81 -1.86
N GLY A 219 4.17 17.46 -2.95
CA GLY A 219 4.49 17.92 -4.31
C GLY A 219 5.52 17.06 -5.04
N GLY A 220 5.89 15.88 -4.51
CA GLY A 220 6.76 14.90 -5.13
C GLY A 220 5.99 13.80 -5.86
N ILE A 221 6.72 12.76 -6.29
CA ILE A 221 6.15 11.56 -6.93
C ILE A 221 6.15 10.38 -5.95
N GLY A 222 7.26 10.15 -5.29
CA GLY A 222 7.51 9.03 -4.41
C GLY A 222 9.00 8.68 -4.38
N VAL A 223 9.33 7.45 -4.01
CA VAL A 223 10.73 7.01 -3.86
C VAL A 223 11.04 5.78 -4.69
N LYS A 224 12.31 5.66 -5.10
CA LYS A 224 12.94 4.44 -5.57
C LYS A 224 13.88 3.92 -4.48
N ILE A 225 13.84 2.62 -4.23
CA ILE A 225 14.86 1.96 -3.42
C ILE A 225 16.13 1.83 -4.26
N SER A 226 17.15 2.64 -3.94
CA SER A 226 18.40 2.72 -4.70
C SER A 226 19.48 1.78 -4.18
N GLU A 227 19.44 1.46 -2.88
CA GLU A 227 20.37 0.51 -2.26
C GLU A 227 19.62 -0.44 -1.31
N TYR A 228 19.97 -1.71 -1.36
CA TYR A 228 19.46 -2.75 -0.47
C TYR A 228 20.51 -3.84 -0.22
N ASP A 229 20.40 -4.49 0.92
CA ASP A 229 21.25 -5.64 1.24
C ASP A 229 20.90 -6.83 0.34
N GLN A 230 21.88 -7.41 -0.35
CA GLN A 230 21.63 -8.45 -1.35
C GLN A 230 21.19 -9.78 -0.74
N GLY A 231 21.59 -10.08 0.50
CA GLY A 231 21.23 -11.32 1.18
C GLY A 231 19.84 -11.31 1.78
N THR A 232 19.47 -10.21 2.43
CA THR A 232 18.18 -10.08 3.15
C THR A 232 17.12 -9.33 2.39
N GLY A 233 17.48 -8.61 1.32
CA GLY A 233 16.61 -7.66 0.64
C GLY A 233 16.34 -6.39 1.45
N ARG A 234 16.97 -6.21 2.63
CA ARG A 234 16.74 -5.06 3.51
C ARG A 234 16.97 -3.75 2.76
N LEU A 235 15.95 -2.91 2.71
CA LEU A 235 16.09 -1.58 2.13
C LEU A 235 17.06 -0.72 2.96
N LEU A 236 18.04 -0.11 2.30
CA LEU A 236 19.08 0.71 2.91
C LEU A 236 18.91 2.18 2.56
N LYS A 237 18.69 2.49 1.28
CA LYS A 237 18.59 3.86 0.78
C LYS A 237 17.39 4.05 -0.14
N GLU A 238 16.75 5.18 0.03
CA GLU A 238 15.65 5.67 -0.81
C GLU A 238 16.06 6.96 -1.52
N GLU A 239 15.70 7.10 -2.78
CA GLU A 239 15.91 8.32 -3.56
C GLU A 239 14.57 8.82 -4.10
N PRO A 240 14.29 10.14 -4.06
CA PRO A 240 13.10 10.72 -4.68
C PRO A 240 13.03 10.43 -6.19
N LEU A 241 11.81 10.27 -6.70
CA LEU A 241 11.47 10.17 -8.12
C LEU A 241 11.09 11.51 -8.70
#